data_ffd36f5198cb8a6f09ddbcc32baa4cd8
#
_entry.id   ffd36f5198cb8a6f09ddbcc32baa4cd8
#
_cell.length_a   1.000
_cell.length_b   1.000
_cell.length_c   1.000
_cell.angle_alpha   90.00
_cell.angle_beta   90.00
_cell.angle_gamma   90.00
#
_symmetry.space_group_name_H-M   'P 1'
#
loop_
_entity.id
_entity.type
_entity.pdbx_description
1 polymer ?
#
loop_
_entity_poly.entity_id
_entity_poly.type
_entity_poly.pdbx_seq_one_letter_code
_entity_poly.pdbx_strand_id
1 'polypeptide(L)'
;LWKKFTIAQANVKPGQKVLDIAGGTGDLAATFAIAVQWGVHPDAEVWLSDINASMLGVGRDRLLDRGLALPAIQFDAEKIPFAHNYFDVVSVAFGLRNMTHKEAALAEMARVIKPGGKVLVLEFSKPDAMIAPIYDIYSFKVLPWLGEKVANDAASYQYLAESIRMHPDAQALKTMMLGVGFDQVDTHRMTGGIVALHIGIKY
;
A
#
# COMPACT_ATOMS: atom_id res chain seq x y z
N LEU A 1 6.67 8.40 -9.04
CA LEU A 1 6.38 9.64 -8.34
C LEU A 1 5.65 9.39 -7.03
N TRP A 2 4.48 8.73 -7.04
CA TRP A 2 3.63 8.51 -5.85
C TRP A 2 4.32 7.69 -4.75
N LYS A 3 4.93 6.55 -5.09
CA LYS A 3 5.69 5.72 -4.14
C LYS A 3 6.82 6.51 -3.46
N LYS A 4 7.54 7.38 -4.20
CA LYS A 4 8.58 8.25 -3.61
C LYS A 4 8.00 9.24 -2.61
N PHE A 5 6.84 9.82 -2.91
CA PHE A 5 6.14 10.71 -1.99
C PHE A 5 5.71 9.96 -0.72
N THR A 6 5.14 8.75 -0.87
CA THR A 6 4.76 7.90 0.27
C THR A 6 5.94 7.61 1.20
N ILE A 7 7.10 7.24 0.64
CA ILE A 7 8.33 7.02 1.42
C ILE A 7 8.76 8.30 2.17
N ALA A 8 8.70 9.46 1.50
CA ALA A 8 9.06 10.73 2.13
C ALA A 8 8.10 11.06 3.30
N GLN A 9 6.80 10.79 3.16
CA GLN A 9 5.80 11.01 4.22
C GLN A 9 5.92 9.99 5.36
N ALA A 10 6.37 8.78 5.08
CA ALA A 10 6.66 7.79 6.10
C ALA A 10 7.72 8.31 7.09
N ASN A 11 8.70 9.06 6.59
CA ASN A 11 9.78 9.66 7.38
C ASN A 11 10.44 8.63 8.32
N VAL A 12 10.72 7.46 7.76
CA VAL A 12 11.28 6.32 8.50
C VAL A 12 12.67 6.65 9.03
N LYS A 13 12.97 6.20 10.23
CA LYS A 13 14.25 6.40 10.92
C LYS A 13 15.06 5.11 10.97
N PRO A 14 16.40 5.20 11.10
CA PRO A 14 17.22 4.04 11.37
C PRO A 14 16.71 3.24 12.58
N GLY A 15 16.73 1.92 12.48
CA GLY A 15 16.30 1.02 13.56
C GLY A 15 14.80 0.81 13.69
N GLN A 16 13.98 1.45 12.88
CA GLN A 16 12.53 1.22 12.90
C GLN A 16 12.13 -0.11 12.25
N LYS A 17 10.98 -0.62 12.66
CA LYS A 17 10.36 -1.84 12.16
C LYS A 17 9.24 -1.47 11.17
N VAL A 18 9.34 -2.00 9.96
CA VAL A 18 8.41 -1.70 8.86
C VAL A 18 7.78 -2.98 8.32
N LEU A 19 6.48 -2.93 8.05
CA LEU A 19 5.73 -3.97 7.33
C LEU A 19 5.18 -3.41 6.03
N ASP A 20 5.52 -4.01 4.90
CA ASP A 20 4.97 -3.69 3.58
C ASP A 20 3.95 -4.76 3.18
N ILE A 21 2.66 -4.40 3.24
CA ILE A 21 1.52 -5.29 2.98
C ILE A 21 1.14 -5.20 1.50
N ALA A 22 0.84 -6.36 0.90
CA ALA A 22 0.61 -6.48 -0.55
C ALA A 22 1.76 -5.83 -1.33
N GLY A 23 2.99 -6.05 -0.85
CA GLY A 23 4.19 -5.40 -1.37
C GLY A 23 4.63 -5.88 -2.75
N GLY A 24 4.04 -6.99 -3.23
CA GLY A 24 4.21 -7.50 -4.59
C GLY A 24 5.68 -7.65 -4.96
N THR A 25 6.15 -6.79 -5.87
CA THR A 25 7.54 -6.83 -6.38
C THR A 25 8.60 -6.27 -5.42
N GLY A 26 8.24 -5.85 -4.21
CA GLY A 26 9.16 -5.44 -3.15
C GLY A 26 9.80 -4.05 -3.31
N ASP A 27 9.29 -3.19 -4.21
CA ASP A 27 9.89 -1.89 -4.48
C ASP A 27 9.87 -0.93 -3.26
N LEU A 28 8.76 -0.91 -2.50
CA LEU A 28 8.65 -0.12 -1.28
C LEU A 28 9.49 -0.73 -0.17
N ALA A 29 9.41 -2.05 0.03
CA ALA A 29 10.22 -2.77 1.01
C ALA A 29 11.72 -2.53 0.83
N ALA A 30 12.22 -2.56 -0.42
CA ALA A 30 13.61 -2.23 -0.72
C ALA A 30 13.99 -0.80 -0.30
N THR A 31 13.11 0.16 -0.54
CA THR A 31 13.37 1.57 -0.18
C THR A 31 13.33 1.77 1.34
N PHE A 32 12.40 1.10 2.03
CA PHE A 32 12.34 1.10 3.48
C PHE A 32 13.58 0.45 4.11
N ALA A 33 14.07 -0.66 3.55
CA ALA A 33 15.27 -1.32 4.04
C ALA A 33 16.49 -0.40 4.06
N ILE A 34 16.65 0.42 3.03
CA ILE A 34 17.71 1.43 2.99
C ILE A 34 17.48 2.49 4.07
N ALA A 35 16.24 2.97 4.22
CA ALA A 35 15.90 4.04 5.15
C ALA A 35 16.07 3.64 6.63
N VAL A 36 15.74 2.39 7.00
CA VAL A 36 15.93 1.89 8.36
C VAL A 36 17.36 1.40 8.63
N GLN A 37 18.24 1.42 7.64
CA GLN A 37 19.59 0.84 7.70
C GLN A 37 19.57 -0.68 7.98
N TRP A 38 18.75 -1.41 7.23
CA TRP A 38 18.70 -2.88 7.30
C TRP A 38 20.08 -3.51 7.19
N GLY A 39 20.37 -4.48 8.08
CA GLY A 39 21.66 -5.17 8.12
C GLY A 39 22.82 -4.36 8.74
N VAL A 40 22.58 -3.10 9.10
CA VAL A 40 23.55 -2.22 9.78
C VAL A 40 23.07 -1.86 11.18
N HIS A 41 21.82 -1.37 11.29
CA HIS A 41 21.23 -1.06 12.60
C HIS A 41 20.65 -2.34 13.22
N PRO A 42 20.97 -2.67 14.48
CA PRO A 42 20.60 -3.95 15.10
C PRO A 42 19.09 -4.14 15.25
N ASP A 43 18.33 -3.05 15.44
CA ASP A 43 16.87 -3.10 15.65
C ASP A 43 16.05 -2.96 14.38
N ALA A 44 16.70 -2.68 13.23
CA ALA A 44 16.01 -2.47 11.97
C ALA A 44 15.35 -3.76 11.47
N GLU A 45 14.04 -3.70 11.20
CA GLU A 45 13.29 -4.78 10.59
C GLU A 45 12.47 -4.26 9.41
N VAL A 46 12.50 -4.97 8.29
CA VAL A 46 11.58 -4.74 7.17
C VAL A 46 11.04 -6.07 6.70
N TRP A 47 9.72 -6.20 6.70
CA TRP A 47 9.00 -7.38 6.28
C TRP A 47 8.27 -7.10 4.97
N LEU A 48 8.49 -7.95 3.96
CA LEU A 48 7.66 -8.00 2.76
C LEU A 48 6.53 -8.99 2.98
N SER A 49 5.29 -8.58 2.69
CA SER A 49 4.16 -9.52 2.73
C SER A 49 3.26 -9.41 1.51
N ASP A 50 2.66 -10.52 1.13
CA ASP A 50 1.62 -10.59 0.12
C ASP A 50 0.75 -11.83 0.37
N ILE A 51 -0.53 -11.77 0.01
CA ILE A 51 -1.43 -12.92 0.06
C ILE A 51 -1.12 -13.90 -1.08
N ASN A 52 -0.62 -13.39 -2.20
CA ASN A 52 -0.26 -14.17 -3.38
C ASN A 52 1.18 -14.68 -3.28
N ALA A 53 1.33 -15.99 -3.06
CA ALA A 53 2.64 -16.65 -2.92
C ALA A 53 3.55 -16.44 -4.14
N SER A 54 3.00 -16.41 -5.36
CA SER A 54 3.78 -16.19 -6.58
C SER A 54 4.34 -14.77 -6.63
N MET A 55 3.52 -13.76 -6.30
CA MET A 55 3.97 -12.36 -6.23
C MET A 55 5.01 -12.16 -5.13
N LEU A 56 4.79 -12.78 -3.98
CA LEU A 56 5.75 -12.76 -2.86
C LEU A 56 7.10 -13.37 -3.27
N GLY A 57 7.07 -14.49 -4.01
CA GLY A 57 8.27 -15.12 -4.56
C GLY A 57 9.05 -14.19 -5.49
N VAL A 58 8.36 -13.55 -6.43
CA VAL A 58 8.96 -12.55 -7.34
C VAL A 58 9.56 -11.38 -6.55
N GLY A 59 8.85 -10.87 -5.54
CA GLY A 59 9.34 -9.78 -4.70
C GLY A 59 10.61 -10.15 -3.95
N ARG A 60 10.61 -11.33 -3.31
CA ARG A 60 11.77 -11.87 -2.60
C ARG A 60 12.98 -12.00 -3.52
N ASP A 61 12.82 -12.60 -4.68
CA ASP A 61 13.92 -12.83 -5.61
C ASP A 61 14.51 -11.50 -6.12
N ARG A 62 13.67 -10.51 -6.43
CA ARG A 62 14.10 -9.15 -6.80
C ARG A 62 14.83 -8.41 -5.67
N LEU A 63 14.44 -8.64 -4.42
CA LEU A 63 15.14 -8.08 -3.25
C LEU A 63 16.51 -8.75 -3.09
N LEU A 64 16.61 -10.07 -3.25
CA LEU A 64 17.88 -10.81 -3.22
C LEU A 64 18.84 -10.33 -4.33
N ASP A 65 18.36 -10.10 -5.53
CA ASP A 65 19.15 -9.54 -6.65
C ASP A 65 19.72 -8.15 -6.33
N ARG A 66 19.08 -7.42 -5.40
CA ARG A 66 19.57 -6.12 -4.90
C ARG A 66 20.45 -6.25 -3.63
N GLY A 67 20.78 -7.47 -3.21
CA GLY A 67 21.52 -7.73 -1.99
C GLY A 67 20.71 -7.53 -0.70
N LEU A 68 19.38 -7.52 -0.78
CA LEU A 68 18.47 -7.30 0.35
C LEU A 68 17.76 -8.62 0.70
N ALA A 69 18.29 -9.37 1.65
CA ALA A 69 17.69 -10.62 2.14
C ALA A 69 16.59 -10.35 3.18
N LEU A 70 15.55 -9.58 2.80
CA LEU A 70 14.45 -9.24 3.69
C LEU A 70 13.58 -10.46 3.97
N PRO A 71 13.05 -10.61 5.21
CA PRO A 71 12.04 -11.61 5.51
C PRO A 71 10.78 -11.36 4.69
N ALA A 72 10.28 -12.43 4.05
CA ALA A 72 9.09 -12.43 3.24
C ALA A 72 8.08 -13.42 3.82
N ILE A 73 6.85 -12.98 4.08
CA ILE A 73 5.82 -13.77 4.74
C ILE A 73 4.49 -13.69 4.00
N GLN A 74 3.87 -14.83 3.77
CA GLN A 74 2.54 -14.91 3.17
C GLN A 74 1.47 -14.88 4.26
N PHE A 75 0.54 -13.93 4.17
CA PHE A 75 -0.66 -13.89 5.01
C PHE A 75 -1.76 -13.05 4.38
N ASP A 76 -2.97 -13.21 4.92
CA ASP A 76 -4.10 -12.34 4.65
C ASP A 76 -4.01 -11.09 5.55
N ALA A 77 -4.10 -9.90 4.96
CA ALA A 77 -4.06 -8.63 5.69
C ALA A 77 -5.21 -8.48 6.70
N GLU A 78 -6.28 -9.26 6.58
CA GLU A 78 -7.38 -9.34 7.54
C GLU A 78 -7.01 -10.15 8.80
N LYS A 79 -5.83 -10.81 8.82
CA LYS A 79 -5.31 -11.62 9.95
C LYS A 79 -3.79 -11.55 9.98
N ILE A 80 -3.25 -10.41 10.43
CA ILE A 80 -1.81 -10.17 10.43
C ILE A 80 -1.13 -10.97 11.56
N PRO A 81 -0.16 -11.87 11.26
CA PRO A 81 0.43 -12.80 12.25
C PRO A 81 1.54 -12.15 13.08
N PHE A 82 1.31 -10.93 13.54
CA PHE A 82 2.24 -10.20 14.42
C PHE A 82 1.51 -9.73 15.68
N ALA A 83 2.29 -9.50 16.74
CA ALA A 83 1.79 -9.00 18.02
C ALA A 83 1.24 -7.56 17.88
N HIS A 84 0.42 -7.15 18.83
CA HIS A 84 0.00 -5.76 18.97
C HIS A 84 1.21 -4.84 19.14
N ASN A 85 1.14 -3.63 18.58
CA ASN A 85 2.14 -2.58 18.75
C ASN A 85 3.58 -3.03 18.40
N TYR A 86 3.74 -3.75 17.30
CA TYR A 86 5.03 -4.29 16.88
C TYR A 86 5.78 -3.38 15.90
N PHE A 87 5.09 -2.78 14.93
CA PHE A 87 5.69 -2.00 13.86
C PHE A 87 5.65 -0.50 14.16
N ASP A 88 6.67 0.22 13.68
CA ASP A 88 6.70 1.68 13.67
C ASP A 88 6.01 2.24 12.44
N VAL A 89 6.09 1.51 11.32
CA VAL A 89 5.45 1.88 10.05
C VAL A 89 4.83 0.63 9.40
N VAL A 90 3.59 0.77 8.93
CA VAL A 90 2.93 -0.19 8.05
C VAL A 90 2.58 0.51 6.75
N SER A 91 2.86 -0.11 5.60
CA SER A 91 2.49 0.43 4.29
C SER A 91 1.65 -0.56 3.51
N VAL A 92 0.73 -0.04 2.72
CA VAL A 92 0.05 -0.76 1.64
C VAL A 92 -0.08 0.17 0.44
N ALA A 93 0.45 -0.26 -0.71
CA ALA A 93 0.39 0.53 -1.93
C ALA A 93 -0.29 -0.23 -3.07
N PHE A 94 -1.44 0.27 -3.50
CA PHE A 94 -2.26 -0.29 -4.58
C PHE A 94 -2.73 -1.73 -4.32
N GLY A 95 -2.87 -2.09 -3.02
CA GLY A 95 -3.31 -3.41 -2.58
C GLY A 95 -4.64 -3.41 -1.85
N LEU A 96 -4.99 -2.32 -1.14
CA LEU A 96 -6.18 -2.26 -0.29
C LEU A 96 -7.48 -2.46 -1.07
N ARG A 97 -7.57 -1.96 -2.32
CA ARG A 97 -8.77 -2.13 -3.17
C ARG A 97 -9.12 -3.60 -3.43
N ASN A 98 -8.12 -4.50 -3.41
CA ASN A 98 -8.28 -5.91 -3.67
C ASN A 98 -8.64 -6.73 -2.41
N MET A 99 -8.62 -6.13 -1.23
CA MET A 99 -9.00 -6.78 0.03
C MET A 99 -10.52 -6.87 0.14
N THR A 100 -11.02 -8.01 0.60
CA THR A 100 -12.47 -8.29 0.69
C THR A 100 -13.09 -7.44 1.80
N HIS A 101 -12.55 -7.49 3.02
CA HIS A 101 -13.03 -6.73 4.17
C HIS A 101 -12.01 -5.66 4.57
N LYS A 102 -12.10 -4.51 3.91
CA LYS A 102 -11.13 -3.41 4.07
C LYS A 102 -11.02 -2.90 5.51
N GLU A 103 -12.16 -2.80 6.22
CA GLU A 103 -12.19 -2.42 7.63
C GLU A 103 -11.42 -3.43 8.50
N ALA A 104 -11.56 -4.73 8.25
CA ALA A 104 -10.85 -5.75 9.00
C ALA A 104 -9.34 -5.64 8.79
N ALA A 105 -8.90 -5.44 7.55
CA ALA A 105 -7.49 -5.24 7.22
C ALA A 105 -6.93 -3.96 7.87
N LEU A 106 -7.68 -2.85 7.81
CA LEU A 106 -7.28 -1.58 8.45
C LEU A 106 -7.24 -1.70 9.98
N ALA A 107 -8.18 -2.44 10.59
CA ALA A 107 -8.18 -2.71 12.03
C ALA A 107 -6.95 -3.53 12.44
N GLU A 108 -6.57 -4.54 11.66
CA GLU A 108 -5.36 -5.31 11.90
C GLU A 108 -4.09 -4.45 11.75
N MET A 109 -4.04 -3.56 10.76
CA MET A 109 -2.95 -2.57 10.63
C MET A 109 -2.90 -1.65 11.86
N ALA A 110 -4.04 -1.16 12.35
CA ALA A 110 -4.11 -0.35 13.57
C ALA A 110 -3.71 -1.15 14.82
N ARG A 111 -3.99 -2.45 14.86
CA ARG A 111 -3.59 -3.33 15.96
C ARG A 111 -2.08 -3.52 16.05
N VAL A 112 -1.43 -3.76 14.91
CA VAL A 112 0.00 -4.09 14.89
C VAL A 112 0.91 -2.85 14.91
N ILE A 113 0.38 -1.65 14.64
CA ILE A 113 1.15 -0.42 14.71
C ILE A 113 1.33 0.02 16.18
N LYS A 114 2.51 0.52 16.51
CA LYS A 114 2.81 1.11 17.83
C LYS A 114 2.08 2.44 18.03
N PRO A 115 1.80 2.86 19.27
CA PRO A 115 1.50 4.25 19.56
C PRO A 115 2.58 5.18 19.00
N GLY A 116 2.19 6.25 18.31
CA GLY A 116 3.09 7.14 17.58
C GLY A 116 3.52 6.63 16.21
N GLY A 117 3.21 5.39 15.87
CA GLY A 117 3.50 4.80 14.55
C GLY A 117 2.55 5.27 13.46
N LYS A 118 2.88 4.95 12.21
CA LYS A 118 2.13 5.39 11.02
C LYS A 118 1.70 4.23 10.15
N VAL A 119 0.45 4.26 9.69
CA VAL A 119 -0.03 3.42 8.60
C VAL A 119 -0.19 4.27 7.35
N LEU A 120 0.45 3.88 6.24
CA LEU A 120 0.41 4.57 4.96
C LEU A 120 -0.40 3.74 3.96
N VAL A 121 -1.51 4.29 3.50
CA VAL A 121 -2.35 3.67 2.46
C VAL A 121 -2.27 4.52 1.20
N LEU A 122 -1.52 4.05 0.22
CA LEU A 122 -1.44 4.66 -1.11
C LEU A 122 -2.37 3.90 -2.04
N GLU A 123 -3.43 4.55 -2.53
CA GLU A 123 -4.40 3.86 -3.36
C GLU A 123 -5.03 4.79 -4.41
N PHE A 124 -5.61 4.19 -5.45
CA PHE A 124 -6.46 4.92 -6.38
C PHE A 124 -7.67 5.51 -5.66
N SER A 125 -8.13 6.64 -6.15
CA SER A 125 -9.28 7.35 -5.60
C SER A 125 -10.11 7.98 -6.71
N LYS A 126 -11.22 8.59 -6.36
CA LYS A 126 -12.06 9.29 -7.33
C LYS A 126 -11.41 10.61 -7.72
N PRO A 127 -11.23 10.87 -9.03
CA PRO A 127 -10.65 12.11 -9.51
C PRO A 127 -11.55 13.30 -9.18
N ASP A 128 -10.96 14.49 -9.17
CA ASP A 128 -11.69 15.74 -9.03
C ASP A 128 -12.69 15.92 -10.18
N ALA A 129 -13.83 16.54 -9.90
CA ALA A 129 -14.94 16.70 -10.87
C ALA A 129 -14.49 17.30 -12.21
N MET A 130 -13.49 18.15 -12.20
CA MET A 130 -12.94 18.77 -13.43
C MET A 130 -12.21 17.76 -14.33
N ILE A 131 -11.59 16.73 -13.75
CA ILE A 131 -10.78 15.73 -14.48
C ILE A 131 -11.58 14.44 -14.73
N ALA A 132 -12.61 14.18 -13.92
CA ALA A 132 -13.41 12.96 -13.99
C ALA A 132 -13.87 12.56 -15.39
N PRO A 133 -14.41 13.45 -16.26
CA PRO A 133 -14.86 13.05 -17.58
C PRO A 133 -13.72 12.56 -18.50
N ILE A 134 -12.53 13.18 -18.39
CA ILE A 134 -11.35 12.79 -19.17
C ILE A 134 -10.79 11.47 -18.64
N TYR A 135 -10.76 11.31 -17.31
CA TYR A 135 -10.30 10.09 -16.66
C TYR A 135 -11.20 8.90 -16.97
N ASP A 136 -12.51 9.09 -17.01
CA ASP A 136 -13.49 8.05 -17.37
C ASP A 136 -13.25 7.56 -18.79
N ILE A 137 -13.08 8.47 -19.77
CA ILE A 137 -12.77 8.09 -21.15
C ILE A 137 -11.46 7.30 -21.21
N TYR A 138 -10.43 7.74 -20.51
CA TYR A 138 -9.14 7.05 -20.45
C TYR A 138 -9.29 5.65 -19.84
N SER A 139 -9.93 5.55 -18.67
CA SER A 139 -10.05 4.29 -17.92
C SER A 139 -10.93 3.25 -18.59
N PHE A 140 -12.02 3.66 -19.27
CA PHE A 140 -12.98 2.72 -19.84
C PHE A 140 -12.80 2.46 -21.34
N LYS A 141 -12.10 3.33 -22.06
CA LYS A 141 -11.90 3.16 -23.51
C LYS A 141 -10.43 2.94 -23.86
N VAL A 142 -9.53 3.73 -23.27
CA VAL A 142 -8.11 3.70 -23.66
C VAL A 142 -7.37 2.58 -22.97
N LEU A 143 -7.54 2.40 -21.65
CA LEU A 143 -6.84 1.34 -20.89
C LEU A 143 -7.20 -0.08 -21.37
N PRO A 144 -8.47 -0.48 -21.52
CA PRO A 144 -8.82 -1.80 -22.05
C PRO A 144 -8.32 -2.02 -23.48
N TRP A 145 -8.41 -1.01 -24.35
CA TRP A 145 -7.90 -1.08 -25.72
C TRP A 145 -6.38 -1.26 -25.77
N LEU A 146 -5.63 -0.57 -24.89
CA LEU A 146 -4.18 -0.77 -24.73
C LEU A 146 -3.87 -2.15 -24.18
N GLY A 147 -4.65 -2.64 -23.20
CA GLY A 147 -4.52 -3.98 -22.63
C GLY A 147 -4.67 -5.06 -23.68
N GLU A 148 -5.67 -4.94 -24.55
CA GLU A 148 -5.91 -5.87 -25.66
C GLU A 148 -4.78 -5.83 -26.70
N LYS A 149 -4.35 -4.64 -27.12
CA LYS A 149 -3.38 -4.47 -28.21
C LYS A 149 -1.92 -4.67 -27.80
N VAL A 150 -1.56 -4.33 -26.55
CA VAL A 150 -0.16 -4.29 -26.12
C VAL A 150 0.19 -5.47 -25.21
N ALA A 151 -0.70 -5.83 -24.27
CA ALA A 151 -0.44 -6.85 -23.29
C ALA A 151 -1.17 -8.19 -23.55
N ASN A 152 -2.09 -8.24 -24.51
CA ASN A 152 -2.98 -9.37 -24.78
C ASN A 152 -3.73 -9.86 -23.50
N ASP A 153 -4.04 -8.93 -22.58
CA ASP A 153 -4.64 -9.16 -21.27
C ASP A 153 -5.69 -8.10 -20.95
N ALA A 154 -6.75 -8.05 -21.76
CA ALA A 154 -7.88 -7.14 -21.56
C ALA A 154 -8.57 -7.37 -20.20
N ALA A 155 -8.61 -8.62 -19.70
CA ALA A 155 -9.29 -8.97 -18.46
C ALA A 155 -8.64 -8.31 -17.23
N SER A 156 -7.32 -8.29 -17.13
CA SER A 156 -6.61 -7.62 -16.03
C SER A 156 -6.83 -6.11 -16.02
N TYR A 157 -6.90 -5.48 -17.20
CA TYR A 157 -7.17 -4.04 -17.31
C TYR A 157 -8.62 -3.69 -16.97
N GLN A 158 -9.58 -4.55 -17.38
CA GLN A 158 -10.98 -4.40 -16.98
C GLN A 158 -11.13 -4.54 -15.46
N TYR A 159 -10.54 -5.57 -14.86
CA TYR A 159 -10.51 -5.76 -13.41
C TYR A 159 -9.92 -4.56 -12.68
N LEU A 160 -8.81 -4.00 -13.20
CA LEU A 160 -8.21 -2.79 -12.63
C LEU A 160 -9.21 -1.63 -12.61
N ALA A 161 -9.88 -1.35 -13.72
CA ALA A 161 -10.85 -0.27 -13.82
C ALA A 161 -12.05 -0.48 -12.86
N GLU A 162 -12.56 -1.70 -12.80
CA GLU A 162 -13.66 -2.08 -11.90
C GLU A 162 -13.27 -1.96 -10.42
N SER A 163 -12.10 -2.50 -10.04
CA SER A 163 -11.61 -2.45 -8.66
C SER A 163 -11.36 -1.03 -8.17
N ILE A 164 -10.86 -0.14 -9.03
CA ILE A 164 -10.71 1.29 -8.72
C ILE A 164 -12.09 1.93 -8.48
N ARG A 165 -13.07 1.60 -9.31
CA ARG A 165 -14.42 2.18 -9.22
C ARG A 165 -15.16 1.76 -7.95
N MET A 166 -14.97 0.52 -7.51
CA MET A 166 -15.56 -0.03 -6.29
C MET A 166 -14.85 0.42 -5.02
N HIS A 167 -13.61 0.95 -5.15
CA HIS A 167 -12.85 1.42 -4.00
C HIS A 167 -13.48 2.69 -3.39
N PRO A 168 -13.51 2.84 -2.06
CA PRO A 168 -13.95 4.05 -1.39
C PRO A 168 -13.20 5.28 -1.92
N ASP A 169 -13.89 6.41 -2.01
CA ASP A 169 -13.20 7.67 -2.28
C ASP A 169 -12.33 8.10 -1.08
N ALA A 170 -11.50 9.13 -1.28
CA ALA A 170 -10.53 9.54 -0.27
C ALA A 170 -11.18 9.92 1.08
N GLN A 171 -12.36 10.53 1.06
CA GLN A 171 -13.04 10.92 2.30
C GLN A 171 -13.68 9.70 3.00
N ALA A 172 -14.26 8.79 2.24
CA ALA A 172 -14.83 7.55 2.78
C ALA A 172 -13.73 6.68 3.40
N LEU A 173 -12.57 6.54 2.73
CA LEU A 173 -11.43 5.80 3.27
C LEU A 173 -10.88 6.46 4.54
N LYS A 174 -10.77 7.79 4.60
CA LYS A 174 -10.40 8.52 5.82
C LYS A 174 -11.36 8.20 6.96
N THR A 175 -12.68 8.25 6.72
CA THR A 175 -13.70 7.93 7.72
C THR A 175 -13.58 6.48 8.21
N MET A 176 -13.35 5.54 7.28
CA MET A 176 -13.14 4.13 7.59
C MET A 176 -11.92 3.93 8.50
N MET A 177 -10.79 4.58 8.20
CA MET A 177 -9.58 4.50 9.02
C MET A 177 -9.82 5.06 10.44
N LEU A 178 -10.49 6.21 10.57
CA LEU A 178 -10.86 6.75 11.89
C LEU A 178 -11.77 5.77 12.65
N GLY A 179 -12.73 5.14 11.95
CA GLY A 179 -13.67 4.18 12.54
C GLY A 179 -13.03 2.90 13.09
N VAL A 180 -11.88 2.51 12.59
CA VAL A 180 -11.16 1.30 13.07
C VAL A 180 -10.08 1.59 14.12
N GLY A 181 -9.96 2.84 14.59
CA GLY A 181 -9.13 3.18 15.75
C GLY A 181 -7.83 3.93 15.44
N PHE A 182 -7.71 4.58 14.28
CA PHE A 182 -6.70 5.62 14.10
C PHE A 182 -7.19 6.92 14.72
N ASP A 183 -6.34 7.59 15.49
CA ASP A 183 -6.69 8.84 16.18
C ASP A 183 -6.66 10.04 15.24
N GLN A 184 -5.77 10.00 14.23
CA GLN A 184 -5.62 11.02 13.20
C GLN A 184 -5.42 10.36 11.84
N VAL A 185 -6.04 10.94 10.80
CA VAL A 185 -5.80 10.53 9.40
C VAL A 185 -5.62 11.76 8.53
N ASP A 186 -4.41 11.91 7.99
CA ASP A 186 -4.08 12.92 6.99
C ASP A 186 -4.27 12.34 5.59
N THR A 187 -4.73 13.16 4.66
CA THR A 187 -5.01 12.72 3.29
C THR A 187 -4.35 13.66 2.29
N HIS A 188 -3.50 13.11 1.44
CA HIS A 188 -2.84 13.82 0.35
C HIS A 188 -3.38 13.32 -1.00
N ARG A 189 -4.18 14.15 -1.66
CA ARG A 189 -4.70 13.85 -3.00
C ARG A 189 -3.67 14.25 -4.05
N MET A 190 -3.38 13.36 -4.98
CA MET A 190 -2.34 13.52 -6.00
C MET A 190 -2.92 13.32 -7.40
N THR A 191 -2.29 13.97 -8.38
CA THR A 191 -2.67 13.84 -9.80
C THR A 191 -4.17 14.11 -10.01
N GLY A 192 -4.65 15.27 -9.50
CA GLY A 192 -6.07 15.63 -9.61
C GLY A 192 -7.02 14.66 -8.93
N GLY A 193 -6.59 14.04 -7.83
CA GLY A 193 -7.40 13.11 -7.02
C GLY A 193 -7.42 11.67 -7.53
N ILE A 194 -6.76 11.33 -8.64
CA ILE A 194 -6.69 9.96 -9.17
C ILE A 194 -6.05 9.01 -8.17
N VAL A 195 -5.09 9.50 -7.38
CA VAL A 195 -4.41 8.76 -6.32
C VAL A 195 -4.48 9.55 -5.03
N ALA A 196 -4.66 8.87 -3.92
CA ALA A 196 -4.61 9.45 -2.59
C ALA A 196 -3.66 8.64 -1.69
N LEU A 197 -2.89 9.35 -0.88
CA LEU A 197 -2.15 8.78 0.24
C LEU A 197 -2.87 9.16 1.53
N HIS A 198 -3.25 8.16 2.31
CA HIS A 198 -3.78 8.33 3.66
C HIS A 198 -2.70 7.94 4.66
N ILE A 199 -2.51 8.74 5.68
CA ILE A 199 -1.56 8.51 6.77
C ILE A 199 -2.34 8.45 8.07
N GLY A 200 -2.56 7.24 8.56
CA GLY A 200 -3.20 6.99 9.85
C GLY A 200 -2.16 6.99 10.97
N ILE A 201 -2.43 7.69 12.05
CA ILE A 201 -1.58 7.76 13.25
C ILE A 201 -2.42 7.24 14.42
N LYS A 202 -1.78 6.45 15.28
CA LYS A 202 -2.33 5.95 16.55
C LYS A 202 -1.51 6.55 17.69
N TYR A 203 -2.20 7.09 18.71
CA TYR A 203 -1.57 7.64 19.93
C TYR A 203 -1.70 6.71 21.13
#